data_6721c37bd88042e5d1f2ce412a3852c1
#
_entry.id   6721c37bd88042e5d1f2ce412a3852c1
#
_cell.length_a   1.000
_cell.length_b   1.000
_cell.length_c   1.000
_cell.angle_alpha   90.00
_cell.angle_beta   90.00
_cell.angle_gamma   90.00
#
_symmetry.space_group_name_H-M   'P 1'
#
loop_
_entity.id
_entity.type
_entity.pdbx_description
1 polymer ?
#
loop_
_entity_poly.entity_id
_entity_poly.type
_entity_poly.pdbx_seq_one_letter_code
_entity_poly.pdbx_strand_id
1 'polypeptide(L)'
;MRQESGRSMIEMIGVLAIMAIITAGAYALISMAMNTEKRNRVGDDVTAIVSGVKQLLGEYDDFSGINNSTIFGAISMSNKNPYGGNYELAVDTTNPRQFIVSINGLSKTVCEGLKTKAWIDSVGYNVSNHKESGATANCVEGNNNVVSITYGD
;
A
#
# COMPACT_ATOMS: atom_id res chain seq x y z
N MET A 1 -18.96 -17.08 -59.54
CA MET A 1 -17.80 -16.25 -59.17
C MET A 1 -18.10 -15.47 -57.94
N ARG A 2 -17.25 -15.58 -56.94
CA ARG A 2 -17.19 -14.84 -55.63
C ARG A 2 -18.28 -15.13 -54.61
N GLN A 3 -18.21 -16.32 -54.01
CA GLN A 3 -18.77 -16.58 -52.66
C GLN A 3 -17.68 -16.62 -51.57
N GLU A 4 -16.51 -16.12 -51.85
CA GLU A 4 -15.38 -16.20 -50.90
C GLU A 4 -15.30 -15.08 -49.85
N SER A 5 -15.96 -13.92 -50.12
CA SER A 5 -15.89 -12.75 -49.22
C SER A 5 -16.68 -12.92 -47.91
N GLY A 6 -17.78 -13.69 -47.92
CA GLY A 6 -18.60 -13.89 -46.71
C GLY A 6 -18.00 -14.88 -45.70
N ARG A 7 -17.26 -15.88 -46.20
CA ARG A 7 -16.63 -16.89 -45.37
C ARG A 7 -15.43 -16.31 -44.59
N SER A 8 -14.65 -15.47 -45.25
CA SER A 8 -13.53 -14.77 -44.65
C SER A 8 -13.99 -13.78 -43.55
N MET A 9 -15.14 -13.09 -43.71
CA MET A 9 -15.66 -12.19 -42.68
C MET A 9 -16.12 -12.92 -41.43
N ILE A 10 -16.74 -14.09 -41.54
CA ILE A 10 -17.18 -14.89 -40.38
C ILE A 10 -15.96 -15.45 -39.64
N GLU A 11 -14.96 -15.88 -40.35
CA GLU A 11 -13.69 -16.36 -39.74
C GLU A 11 -12.97 -15.24 -39.01
N MET A 12 -12.92 -14.02 -39.56
CA MET A 12 -12.34 -12.85 -38.90
C MET A 12 -13.09 -12.46 -37.62
N ILE A 13 -14.44 -12.48 -37.66
CA ILE A 13 -15.25 -12.19 -36.47
C ILE A 13 -15.02 -13.23 -35.38
N GLY A 14 -14.90 -14.50 -35.75
CA GLY A 14 -14.58 -15.58 -34.80
C GLY A 14 -13.24 -15.39 -34.11
N VAL A 15 -12.20 -15.05 -34.86
CA VAL A 15 -10.86 -14.77 -34.32
C VAL A 15 -10.87 -13.55 -33.41
N LEU A 16 -11.55 -12.46 -33.79
CA LEU A 16 -11.67 -11.25 -32.97
C LEU A 16 -12.41 -11.53 -31.66
N ALA A 17 -13.45 -12.35 -31.68
CA ALA A 17 -14.18 -12.74 -30.47
C ALA A 17 -13.28 -13.53 -29.49
N ILE A 18 -12.51 -14.48 -29.98
CA ILE A 18 -11.57 -15.25 -29.16
C ILE A 18 -10.47 -14.34 -28.60
N MET A 19 -9.91 -13.46 -29.41
CA MET A 19 -8.90 -12.49 -29.00
C MET A 19 -9.42 -11.56 -27.89
N ALA A 20 -10.67 -11.11 -28.00
CA ALA A 20 -11.30 -10.25 -26.99
C ALA A 20 -11.40 -10.95 -25.61
N ILE A 21 -11.80 -12.22 -25.59
CA ILE A 21 -11.91 -13.01 -24.37
C ILE A 21 -10.53 -13.23 -23.74
N ILE A 22 -9.53 -13.58 -24.52
CA ILE A 22 -8.16 -13.79 -24.04
C ILE A 22 -7.59 -12.48 -23.48
N THR A 23 -7.78 -11.37 -24.17
CA THR A 23 -7.29 -10.07 -23.74
C THR A 23 -7.94 -9.62 -22.42
N ALA A 24 -9.27 -9.81 -22.28
CA ALA A 24 -9.97 -9.49 -21.05
C ALA A 24 -9.48 -10.32 -19.87
N GLY A 25 -9.25 -11.62 -20.07
CA GLY A 25 -8.69 -12.53 -19.06
C GLY A 25 -7.26 -12.12 -18.65
N ALA A 26 -6.42 -11.83 -19.61
CA ALA A 26 -5.04 -11.40 -19.35
C ALA A 26 -4.99 -10.07 -18.57
N TYR A 27 -5.84 -9.11 -18.90
CA TYR A 27 -5.94 -7.84 -18.19
C TYR A 27 -6.32 -8.02 -16.70
N ALA A 28 -7.29 -8.89 -16.41
CA ALA A 28 -7.68 -9.19 -15.04
C ALA A 28 -6.53 -9.79 -14.22
N LEU A 29 -5.78 -10.74 -14.79
CA LEU A 29 -4.63 -11.36 -14.12
C LEU A 29 -3.50 -10.35 -13.86
N ILE A 30 -3.19 -9.47 -14.81
CA ILE A 30 -2.18 -8.43 -14.65
C ILE A 30 -2.58 -7.47 -13.53
N SER A 31 -3.84 -7.05 -13.47
CA SER A 31 -4.34 -6.16 -12.42
C SER A 31 -4.22 -6.79 -11.04
N MET A 32 -4.52 -8.08 -10.90
CA MET A 32 -4.35 -8.82 -9.64
C MET A 32 -2.87 -8.92 -9.23
N ALA A 33 -1.99 -9.24 -10.17
CA ALA A 33 -0.56 -9.34 -9.94
C ALA A 33 0.04 -8.00 -9.47
N MET A 34 -0.31 -6.90 -10.14
CA MET A 34 0.13 -5.55 -9.76
C MET A 34 -0.34 -5.14 -8.36
N ASN A 35 -1.55 -5.48 -7.98
CA ASN A 35 -2.05 -5.18 -6.64
C ASN A 35 -1.33 -6.00 -5.56
N THR A 36 -1.02 -7.26 -5.84
CA THR A 36 -0.24 -8.11 -4.94
C THR A 36 1.18 -7.57 -4.77
N GLU A 37 1.83 -7.18 -5.87
CA GLU A 37 3.16 -6.58 -5.84
C GLU A 37 3.18 -5.29 -5.01
N LYS A 38 2.23 -4.38 -5.21
CA LYS A 38 2.12 -3.15 -4.43
C LYS A 38 1.97 -3.43 -2.93
N ARG A 39 1.17 -4.44 -2.55
CA ARG A 39 1.02 -4.84 -1.15
C ARG A 39 2.31 -5.39 -0.54
N ASN A 40 3.05 -6.20 -1.30
CA ASN A 40 4.33 -6.73 -0.85
C ASN A 40 5.34 -5.59 -0.70
N ARG A 41 5.43 -4.71 -1.68
CA ARG A 41 6.30 -3.54 -1.63
C ARG A 41 6.02 -2.64 -0.42
N VAL A 42 4.77 -2.37 -0.08
CA VAL A 42 4.44 -1.65 1.16
C VAL A 42 4.97 -2.38 2.40
N GLY A 43 4.91 -3.70 2.42
CA GLY A 43 5.50 -4.48 3.52
C GLY A 43 7.01 -4.32 3.63
N ASP A 44 7.70 -4.38 2.50
CA ASP A 44 9.16 -4.21 2.43
C ASP A 44 9.56 -2.77 2.79
N ASP A 45 8.82 -1.78 2.27
CA ASP A 45 9.03 -0.38 2.58
C ASP A 45 8.86 -0.09 4.09
N VAL A 46 7.81 -0.60 4.71
CA VAL A 46 7.58 -0.45 6.16
C VAL A 46 8.69 -1.14 6.96
N THR A 47 9.13 -2.32 6.56
CA THR A 47 10.23 -3.02 7.21
C THR A 47 11.54 -2.22 7.10
N ALA A 48 11.82 -1.64 5.95
CA ALA A 48 12.99 -0.78 5.76
C ALA A 48 12.93 0.49 6.64
N ILE A 49 11.75 1.13 6.72
CA ILE A 49 11.52 2.29 7.58
C ILE A 49 11.73 1.93 9.05
N VAL A 50 11.11 0.84 9.53
CA VAL A 50 11.25 0.39 10.93
C VAL A 50 12.70 0.08 11.26
N SER A 51 13.41 -0.62 10.37
CA SER A 51 14.84 -0.91 10.54
C SER A 51 15.67 0.37 10.58
N GLY A 52 15.38 1.33 9.73
CA GLY A 52 16.06 2.63 9.70
C GLY A 52 15.82 3.44 10.98
N VAL A 53 14.60 3.48 11.48
CA VAL A 53 14.29 4.13 12.76
C VAL A 53 15.04 3.46 13.93
N LYS A 54 14.99 2.13 14.00
CA LYS A 54 15.69 1.38 15.04
C LYS A 54 17.22 1.54 14.98
N GLN A 55 17.80 1.64 13.78
CA GLN A 55 19.25 1.88 13.64
C GLN A 55 19.68 3.29 14.05
N LEU A 56 18.86 4.29 13.75
CA LEU A 56 19.19 5.68 14.01
C LEU A 56 18.84 6.14 15.42
N LEU A 57 17.78 5.61 15.99
CA LEU A 57 17.22 6.06 17.26
C LEU A 57 17.14 4.97 18.32
N GLY A 58 17.45 3.71 18.00
CA GLY A 58 17.32 2.59 18.93
C GLY A 58 18.28 2.60 20.12
N GLU A 59 19.31 3.45 20.10
CA GLU A 59 20.22 3.68 21.23
C GLU A 59 19.71 4.76 22.21
N TYR A 60 18.64 5.48 21.83
CA TYR A 60 18.05 6.51 22.69
C TYR A 60 16.94 5.90 23.57
N ASP A 61 16.68 6.55 24.70
CA ASP A 61 15.64 6.11 25.65
C ASP A 61 14.22 6.24 25.08
N ASP A 62 14.04 7.06 24.02
CA ASP A 62 12.76 7.28 23.36
C ASP A 62 12.93 7.66 21.87
N PHE A 63 11.82 7.69 21.15
CA PHE A 63 11.74 8.07 19.75
C PHE A 63 11.30 9.53 19.53
N SER A 64 11.38 10.41 20.53
CA SER A 64 10.96 11.81 20.43
C SER A 64 11.75 12.61 19.38
N GLY A 65 12.95 12.14 19.00
CA GLY A 65 13.77 12.72 17.93
C GLY A 65 13.36 12.33 16.49
N ILE A 66 12.27 11.59 16.28
CA ILE A 66 11.82 11.20 14.94
C ILE A 66 11.57 12.43 14.07
N ASN A 67 12.22 12.41 12.89
CA ASN A 67 12.02 13.39 11.84
C ASN A 67 11.94 12.68 10.49
N ASN A 68 10.83 12.85 9.79
CA ASN A 68 10.59 12.21 8.50
C ASN A 68 11.72 12.44 7.50
N SER A 69 12.17 13.69 7.33
CA SER A 69 13.21 14.02 6.35
C SER A 69 14.56 13.36 6.68
N THR A 70 14.90 13.29 7.95
CA THR A 70 16.15 12.67 8.41
C THR A 70 16.11 11.15 8.22
N ILE A 71 15.04 10.49 8.62
CA ILE A 71 14.91 9.03 8.49
C ILE A 71 14.88 8.63 7.01
N PHE A 72 13.98 9.21 6.20
CA PHE A 72 13.90 8.89 4.77
C PHE A 72 15.18 9.22 4.01
N GLY A 73 15.88 10.31 4.38
CA GLY A 73 17.17 10.64 3.83
C GLY A 73 18.26 9.62 4.17
N ALA A 74 18.31 9.17 5.42
CA ALA A 74 19.30 8.20 5.87
C ALA A 74 19.14 6.82 5.23
N ILE A 75 17.91 6.36 5.04
CA ILE A 75 17.63 5.07 4.35
C ILE A 75 17.59 5.21 2.82
N SER A 76 17.83 6.41 2.28
CA SER A 76 17.77 6.71 0.84
C SER A 76 16.45 6.29 0.18
N MET A 77 15.34 6.46 0.89
CA MET A 77 14.01 6.07 0.44
C MET A 77 13.10 7.29 0.28
N SER A 78 12.24 7.24 -0.74
CA SER A 78 11.18 8.24 -0.89
C SER A 78 10.06 7.98 0.13
N ASN A 79 9.46 9.04 0.64
CA ASN A 79 8.28 8.94 1.48
C ASN A 79 6.99 8.59 0.71
N LYS A 80 7.07 8.36 -0.60
CA LYS A 80 5.91 8.00 -1.44
C LYS A 80 5.60 6.53 -1.34
N ASN A 81 4.34 6.18 -1.11
CA ASN A 81 3.89 4.80 -1.15
C ASN A 81 3.40 4.38 -2.56
N PRO A 82 3.33 3.08 -2.88
CA PRO A 82 2.93 2.57 -4.19
C PRO A 82 1.47 2.87 -4.59
N TYR A 83 0.66 3.40 -3.67
CA TYR A 83 -0.74 3.76 -3.89
C TYR A 83 -0.96 5.25 -4.18
N GLY A 84 0.13 6.04 -4.26
CA GLY A 84 0.10 7.46 -4.57
C GLY A 84 -0.02 8.39 -3.35
N GLY A 85 -0.07 7.83 -2.14
CA GLY A 85 0.03 8.57 -0.89
C GLY A 85 1.46 8.66 -0.37
N ASN A 86 1.58 8.88 0.94
CA ASN A 86 2.88 9.02 1.61
C ASN A 86 2.98 8.07 2.80
N TYR A 87 4.23 7.78 3.19
CA TYR A 87 4.57 7.28 4.52
C TYR A 87 4.85 8.46 5.44
N GLU A 88 4.37 8.39 6.66
CA GLU A 88 4.63 9.37 7.72
C GLU A 88 5.04 8.67 9.00
N LEU A 89 5.98 9.28 9.72
CA LEU A 89 6.49 8.79 10.99
C LEU A 89 6.12 9.78 12.09
N ALA A 90 5.69 9.26 13.22
CA ALA A 90 5.42 10.04 14.42
C ALA A 90 5.82 9.24 15.66
N VAL A 91 6.17 9.93 16.74
CA VAL A 91 6.27 9.29 18.05
C VAL A 91 4.86 9.05 18.60
N ASP A 92 4.68 7.95 19.32
CA ASP A 92 3.43 7.76 20.05
C ASP A 92 3.36 8.74 21.22
N THR A 93 2.30 9.54 21.28
CA THR A 93 2.11 10.55 22.31
C THR A 93 1.82 9.97 23.70
N THR A 94 1.36 8.73 23.76
CA THR A 94 1.08 7.99 24.99
C THR A 94 2.31 7.26 25.53
N ASN A 95 3.16 6.76 24.63
CA ASN A 95 4.38 6.07 24.99
C ASN A 95 5.53 6.50 24.06
N PRO A 96 6.42 7.41 24.51
CA PRO A 96 7.56 7.89 23.72
C PRO A 96 8.55 6.80 23.29
N ARG A 97 8.48 5.60 23.87
CA ARG A 97 9.25 4.42 23.44
C ARG A 97 8.63 3.70 22.24
N GLN A 98 7.52 4.20 21.75
CA GLN A 98 6.85 3.70 20.58
C GLN A 98 6.79 4.75 19.49
N PHE A 99 6.87 4.30 18.25
CA PHE A 99 6.68 5.15 17.08
C PHE A 99 5.65 4.55 16.14
N ILE A 100 5.04 5.41 15.36
CA ILE A 100 3.95 5.08 14.47
C ILE A 100 4.41 5.29 13.03
N VAL A 101 4.22 4.28 12.20
CA VAL A 101 4.38 4.37 10.74
C VAL A 101 2.99 4.44 10.13
N SER A 102 2.66 5.57 9.52
CA SER A 102 1.36 5.81 8.89
C SER A 102 1.47 5.72 7.36
N ILE A 103 0.56 4.99 6.75
CA ILE A 103 0.43 4.80 5.31
C ILE A 103 -0.81 5.56 4.86
N ASN A 104 -0.62 6.69 4.18
CA ASN A 104 -1.69 7.62 3.81
C ASN A 104 -2.17 7.41 2.36
N GLY A 105 -3.33 7.95 2.03
CA GLY A 105 -3.83 7.99 0.65
C GLY A 105 -4.37 6.66 0.14
N LEU A 106 -4.92 5.84 1.02
CA LEU A 106 -5.39 4.50 0.70
C LEU A 106 -6.87 4.50 0.29
N SER A 107 -7.19 3.76 -0.78
CA SER A 107 -8.58 3.42 -1.08
C SER A 107 -9.14 2.43 -0.07
N LYS A 108 -10.45 2.31 0.03
CA LYS A 108 -11.12 1.37 0.94
C LYS A 108 -10.59 -0.06 0.79
N THR A 109 -10.54 -0.56 -0.45
CA THR A 109 -10.09 -1.93 -0.75
C THR A 109 -8.65 -2.17 -0.33
N VAL A 110 -7.76 -1.20 -0.55
CA VAL A 110 -6.35 -1.28 -0.16
C VAL A 110 -6.22 -1.23 1.36
N CYS A 111 -6.95 -0.33 2.01
CA CYS A 111 -7.00 -0.21 3.46
C CYS A 111 -7.44 -1.53 4.12
N GLU A 112 -8.54 -2.14 3.67
CA GLU A 112 -9.00 -3.44 4.17
C GLU A 112 -7.96 -4.54 3.95
N GLY A 113 -7.28 -4.52 2.80
CA GLY A 113 -6.20 -5.47 2.51
C GLY A 113 -4.97 -5.29 3.41
N LEU A 114 -4.61 -4.06 3.77
CA LEU A 114 -3.48 -3.76 4.66
C LEU A 114 -3.85 -3.97 6.13
N LYS A 115 -5.11 -3.74 6.52
CA LYS A 115 -5.65 -4.04 7.84
C LYS A 115 -5.53 -5.51 8.21
N THR A 116 -5.71 -6.40 7.23
CA THR A 116 -5.62 -7.86 7.43
C THR A 116 -4.20 -8.41 7.29
N LYS A 117 -3.22 -7.58 6.93
CA LYS A 117 -1.81 -7.98 6.81
C LYS A 117 -1.19 -8.14 8.20
N ALA A 118 -0.44 -9.23 8.40
CA ALA A 118 0.40 -9.38 9.58
C ALA A 118 1.61 -8.43 9.46
N TRP A 119 1.79 -7.56 10.45
CA TRP A 119 2.94 -6.64 10.54
C TRP A 119 3.90 -7.19 11.57
N ILE A 120 5.09 -7.61 11.11
CA ILE A 120 6.11 -8.24 11.98
C ILE A 120 6.63 -7.19 12.96
N ASP A 121 6.78 -7.57 14.23
CA ASP A 121 7.26 -6.73 15.34
C ASP A 121 6.40 -5.49 15.63
N SER A 122 5.17 -5.45 15.15
CA SER A 122 4.23 -4.38 15.52
C SER A 122 3.60 -4.64 16.88
N VAL A 123 3.45 -3.59 17.67
CA VAL A 123 2.76 -3.62 18.97
C VAL A 123 1.24 -3.45 18.76
N GLY A 124 0.86 -2.76 17.70
CA GLY A 124 -0.53 -2.54 17.36
C GLY A 124 -0.71 -1.86 16.01
N TYR A 125 -1.94 -1.76 15.57
CA TYR A 125 -2.29 -0.98 14.40
C TYR A 125 -3.61 -0.25 14.59
N ASN A 126 -3.79 0.85 13.87
CA ASN A 126 -4.99 1.66 13.87
C ASN A 126 -5.37 2.05 12.44
N VAL A 127 -6.66 2.23 12.20
CA VAL A 127 -7.18 2.73 10.92
C VAL A 127 -7.87 4.05 11.17
N SER A 128 -7.50 5.09 10.44
CA SER A 128 -8.11 6.40 10.52
C SER A 128 -8.48 6.92 9.14
N ASN A 129 -9.42 7.87 9.12
CA ASN A 129 -9.74 8.64 7.95
C ASN A 129 -9.18 10.05 8.15
N HIS A 130 -8.34 10.51 7.24
CA HIS A 130 -7.72 11.83 7.33
C HIS A 130 -8.72 13.01 7.37
N LYS A 131 -9.98 12.76 7.06
CA LYS A 131 -11.07 13.75 7.06
C LYS A 131 -11.78 13.89 8.39
N GLU A 132 -11.63 12.93 9.29
CA GLU A 132 -12.29 12.94 10.60
C GLU A 132 -11.24 12.74 11.69
N SER A 133 -11.23 13.65 12.63
CA SER A 133 -10.37 13.56 13.83
C SER A 133 -10.87 12.44 14.72
N GLY A 134 -10.36 11.24 14.53
CA GLY A 134 -10.70 10.07 15.33
C GLY A 134 -10.22 8.79 14.71
N ALA A 135 -9.79 7.84 15.54
CA ALA A 135 -9.46 6.49 15.13
C ALA A 135 -10.74 5.74 14.74
N THR A 136 -10.89 5.35 13.49
CA THR A 136 -11.98 4.49 13.04
C THR A 136 -11.45 3.08 12.83
N ALA A 137 -12.14 2.08 13.36
CA ALA A 137 -11.78 0.69 13.15
C ALA A 137 -12.05 0.18 11.72
N ASN A 138 -12.67 0.99 10.87
CA ASN A 138 -13.14 0.61 9.54
C ASN A 138 -12.61 1.55 8.45
N CYS A 139 -12.25 0.95 7.33
CA CYS A 139 -11.94 1.68 6.11
C CYS A 139 -13.22 2.25 5.48
N VAL A 140 -13.17 3.47 5.00
CA VAL A 140 -14.31 4.18 4.39
C VAL A 140 -14.11 4.39 2.90
N GLU A 141 -15.17 4.70 2.17
CA GLU A 141 -15.09 5.00 0.74
C GLU A 141 -14.23 6.24 0.47
N GLY A 142 -13.49 6.20 -0.64
CA GLY A 142 -12.56 7.25 -1.04
C GLY A 142 -11.09 6.84 -0.85
N ASN A 143 -10.18 7.79 -1.09
CA ASN A 143 -8.73 7.58 -1.06
C ASN A 143 -8.04 8.28 0.12
N ASN A 144 -8.78 8.51 1.22
CA ASN A 144 -8.26 9.23 2.38
C ASN A 144 -8.03 8.33 3.61
N ASN A 145 -8.08 7.01 3.43
CA ASN A 145 -7.81 6.10 4.53
C ASN A 145 -6.32 6.09 4.88
N VAL A 146 -6.05 5.95 6.15
CA VAL A 146 -4.72 5.85 6.73
C VAL A 146 -4.64 4.57 7.55
N VAL A 147 -3.63 3.76 7.33
CA VAL A 147 -3.28 2.63 8.18
C VAL A 147 -2.02 3.01 8.95
N SER A 148 -2.12 3.06 10.27
CA SER A 148 -1.02 3.39 11.18
C SER A 148 -0.62 2.16 11.96
N ILE A 149 0.67 1.85 11.97
CA ILE A 149 1.25 0.68 12.62
C ILE A 149 2.19 1.16 13.68
N THR A 150 2.04 0.67 14.91
CA THR A 150 2.84 1.06 16.06
C THR A 150 3.95 0.04 16.29
N TYR A 151 5.17 0.51 16.51
CA TYR A 151 6.37 -0.25 16.76
C TYR A 151 7.09 0.29 18.00
N GLY A 152 7.88 -0.55 18.65
CA GLY A 152 8.62 -0.23 19.85
C GLY A 152 8.23 -1.12 21.03
N ASP A 153 8.74 -0.81 22.21
CA ASP A 153 8.51 -1.57 23.45
C ASP A 153 7.42 -0.93 24.31
#